data_71ea5d6dd1e3a866a6cb77bfa169063a
#
_entry.id   71ea5d6dd1e3a866a6cb77bfa169063a
#
_cell.length_a   1.000
_cell.length_b   1.000
_cell.length_c   1.000
_cell.angle_alpha   90.00
_cell.angle_beta   90.00
_cell.angle_gamma   90.00
#
_symmetry.space_group_name_H-M   'P 1'
#
loop_
_entity.id
_entity.type
_entity.pdbx_description
1 polymer ?
#
loop_
_entity_poly.entity_id
_entity_poly.type
_entity_poly.pdbx_seq_one_letter_code
_entity_poly.pdbx_strand_id
1 'polypeptide(L)'
;MLSLALVGLTIAIIVTEIARLFRGYRALKPAELTRLINSENALVIDLSPTADFEKGHIAGSRNVALAKFDPAGKLLANAKSSPVVVVCRSGNASAGAAKTLKKAGFEQVYWLEGGIAAWQMAELPLVKGRA
;
A
#
# COMPACT_ATOMS: atom_id res chain seq x y z
N MET A 1 -23.60 37.14 -13.74
CA MET A 1 -23.23 36.68 -12.41
C MET A 1 -22.95 35.21 -12.44
N LEU A 2 -21.69 34.89 -12.41
CA LEU A 2 -21.30 33.51 -12.17
C LEU A 2 -21.82 33.15 -10.79
N SER A 3 -22.78 32.26 -10.76
CA SER A 3 -23.57 31.98 -9.61
C SER A 3 -22.74 31.37 -8.48
N LEU A 4 -23.17 31.56 -7.26
CA LEU A 4 -22.67 30.91 -6.08
C LEU A 4 -22.56 29.39 -6.28
N ALA A 5 -23.37 28.82 -7.17
CA ALA A 5 -23.33 27.40 -7.52
C ALA A 5 -22.02 26.99 -8.18
N LEU A 6 -21.46 27.80 -9.08
CA LEU A 6 -20.16 27.52 -9.71
C LEU A 6 -19.01 27.62 -8.73
N VAL A 7 -19.05 28.60 -7.83
CA VAL A 7 -18.03 28.77 -6.78
C VAL A 7 -18.11 27.57 -5.83
N GLY A 8 -19.32 27.18 -5.41
CA GLY A 8 -19.52 26.02 -4.54
C GLY A 8 -19.03 24.72 -5.17
N LEU A 9 -19.28 24.53 -6.47
CA LEU A 9 -18.81 23.35 -7.20
C LEU A 9 -17.29 23.32 -7.28
N THR A 10 -16.66 24.46 -7.54
CA THR A 10 -15.18 24.56 -7.61
C THR A 10 -14.57 24.23 -6.24
N ILE A 11 -15.13 24.77 -5.16
CA ILE A 11 -14.67 24.48 -3.80
C ILE A 11 -14.84 22.98 -3.50
N ALA A 12 -15.98 22.39 -3.87
CA ALA A 12 -16.22 20.95 -3.67
C ALA A 12 -15.20 20.09 -4.40
N ILE A 13 -14.83 20.44 -5.63
CA ILE A 13 -13.81 19.73 -6.40
C ILE A 13 -12.45 19.86 -5.73
N ILE A 14 -12.08 21.05 -5.28
CA ILE A 14 -10.82 21.29 -4.59
C ILE A 14 -10.75 20.50 -3.28
N VAL A 15 -11.82 20.51 -2.48
CA VAL A 15 -11.90 19.74 -1.24
C VAL A 15 -11.79 18.25 -1.52
N THR A 16 -12.46 17.76 -2.56
CA THR A 16 -12.38 16.34 -2.97
C THR A 16 -10.95 15.96 -3.37
N GLU A 17 -10.28 16.80 -4.13
CA GLU A 17 -8.88 16.57 -4.53
C GLU A 17 -7.93 16.59 -3.33
N ILE A 18 -8.10 17.53 -2.42
CA ILE A 18 -7.31 17.60 -1.19
C ILE A 18 -7.58 16.36 -0.33
N ALA A 19 -8.83 15.95 -0.17
CA ALA A 19 -9.19 14.76 0.58
C ALA A 19 -8.59 13.50 -0.07
N ARG A 20 -8.54 13.43 -1.40
CA ARG A 20 -7.92 12.35 -2.13
C ARG A 20 -6.42 12.29 -1.88
N LEU A 21 -5.74 13.44 -1.82
CA LEU A 21 -4.32 13.54 -1.48
C LEU A 21 -4.05 13.09 -0.03
N PHE A 22 -4.91 13.49 0.91
CA PHE A 22 -4.79 13.06 2.32
C PHE A 22 -5.14 11.60 2.52
N ARG A 23 -6.01 11.02 1.67
CA ARG A 23 -6.34 9.60 1.69
C ARG A 23 -5.38 8.78 0.85
N GLY A 24 -4.27 9.36 0.44
CA GLY A 24 -3.34 8.78 -0.48
C GLY A 24 -2.58 7.57 0.02
N TYR A 25 -2.57 7.32 1.34
CA TYR A 25 -2.15 6.04 1.89
C TYR A 25 -3.13 5.63 2.99
N ARG A 26 -3.55 4.40 2.95
CA ARG A 26 -4.63 3.92 3.81
C ARG A 26 -4.31 2.52 4.33
N ALA A 27 -4.69 2.27 5.59
CA ALA A 27 -4.61 0.92 6.15
C ALA A 27 -5.68 0.02 5.54
N LEU A 28 -5.29 -1.21 5.22
CA LEU A 28 -6.19 -2.24 4.74
C LEU A 28 -6.27 -3.38 5.75
N LYS A 29 -7.43 -3.97 5.85
CA LYS A 29 -7.61 -5.25 6.55
C LYS A 29 -7.28 -6.40 5.59
N PRO A 30 -6.95 -7.60 6.11
CA PRO A 30 -6.59 -8.72 5.24
C PRO A 30 -7.60 -9.03 4.14
N ALA A 31 -8.90 -8.98 4.42
CA ALA A 31 -9.93 -9.21 3.41
C ALA A 31 -9.91 -8.16 2.30
N GLU A 32 -9.66 -6.90 2.64
CA GLU A 32 -9.54 -5.82 1.67
C GLU A 32 -8.32 -5.99 0.78
N LEU A 33 -7.19 -6.40 1.36
CA LEU A 33 -5.97 -6.68 0.61
C LEU A 33 -6.18 -7.83 -0.38
N THR A 34 -6.82 -8.90 0.06
CA THR A 34 -7.15 -10.03 -0.82
C THR A 34 -7.94 -9.57 -2.03
N ARG A 35 -8.95 -8.74 -1.81
CA ARG A 35 -9.77 -8.19 -2.90
C ARG A 35 -8.94 -7.33 -3.85
N LEU A 36 -8.08 -6.49 -3.31
CA LEU A 36 -7.24 -5.60 -4.11
C LEU A 36 -6.26 -6.39 -4.99
N ILE A 37 -5.67 -7.44 -4.45
CA ILE A 37 -4.78 -8.34 -5.20
C ILE A 37 -5.54 -8.98 -6.35
N ASN A 38 -6.73 -9.51 -6.07
CA ASN A 38 -7.50 -10.27 -7.07
C ASN A 38 -8.15 -9.37 -8.13
N SER A 39 -8.64 -8.18 -7.74
CA SER A 39 -9.39 -7.30 -8.65
C SER A 39 -8.52 -6.31 -9.41
N GLU A 40 -7.44 -5.83 -8.79
CA GLU A 40 -6.64 -4.73 -9.33
C GLU A 40 -5.18 -5.08 -9.51
N ASN A 41 -4.81 -6.34 -9.27
CA ASN A 41 -3.45 -6.82 -9.43
C ASN A 41 -2.43 -5.96 -8.66
N ALA A 42 -2.74 -5.66 -7.40
CA ALA A 42 -1.90 -4.81 -6.56
C ALA A 42 -0.49 -5.38 -6.39
N LEU A 43 0.50 -4.50 -6.43
CA LEU A 43 1.87 -4.86 -6.11
C LEU A 43 2.04 -4.85 -4.59
N VAL A 44 2.38 -6.01 -4.02
CA VAL A 44 2.58 -6.15 -2.58
C VAL A 44 4.08 -6.20 -2.28
N ILE A 45 4.54 -5.27 -1.47
CA ILE A 45 5.94 -5.16 -1.04
C ILE A 45 6.03 -5.59 0.42
N ASP A 46 6.78 -6.66 0.69
CA ASP A 46 7.01 -7.14 2.04
C ASP A 46 8.34 -6.58 2.56
N LEU A 47 8.27 -5.78 3.61
CA LEU A 47 9.42 -5.10 4.19
C LEU A 47 10.15 -5.93 5.27
N SER A 48 9.74 -7.18 5.44
CA SER A 48 10.36 -8.07 6.42
C SER A 48 11.81 -8.38 6.05
N PRO A 49 12.64 -8.73 7.03
CA PRO A 49 13.94 -9.32 6.73
C PRO A 49 13.78 -10.54 5.84
N THR A 50 14.73 -10.77 4.95
CA THR A 50 14.65 -11.85 3.96
C THR A 50 14.40 -13.22 4.59
N ALA A 51 15.04 -13.50 5.74
CA ALA A 51 14.84 -14.77 6.43
C ALA A 51 13.39 -14.95 6.90
N ASP A 52 12.75 -13.89 7.38
CA ASP A 52 11.35 -13.95 7.79
C ASP A 52 10.42 -14.08 6.59
N PHE A 53 10.71 -13.40 5.51
CA PHE A 53 9.97 -13.53 4.25
C PHE A 53 9.98 -14.96 3.75
N GLU A 54 11.14 -15.61 3.78
CA GLU A 54 11.28 -16.99 3.30
C GLU A 54 10.50 -17.99 4.15
N LYS A 55 10.31 -17.70 5.43
CA LYS A 55 9.53 -18.56 6.35
C LYS A 55 8.02 -18.49 6.08
N GLY A 56 7.54 -17.39 5.57
CA GLY A 56 6.13 -17.24 5.23
C GLY A 56 5.82 -15.83 4.78
N HIS A 57 5.21 -15.72 3.60
CA HIS A 57 4.82 -14.44 3.02
C HIS A 57 3.54 -14.60 2.17
N ILE A 58 2.93 -13.48 1.84
CA ILE A 58 1.74 -13.47 0.97
C ILE A 58 2.18 -13.84 -0.44
N ALA A 59 1.45 -14.76 -1.07
CA ALA A 59 1.76 -15.21 -2.43
C ALA A 59 1.84 -14.03 -3.39
N GLY A 60 2.89 -13.97 -4.20
CA GLY A 60 3.10 -12.90 -5.17
C GLY A 60 3.72 -11.63 -4.58
N SER A 61 3.90 -11.54 -3.27
CA SER A 61 4.57 -10.38 -2.68
C SER A 61 6.05 -10.37 -3.01
N ARG A 62 6.62 -9.17 -3.08
CA ARG A 62 8.04 -8.96 -3.36
C ARG A 62 8.73 -8.54 -2.09
N ASN A 63 9.84 -9.18 -1.77
CA ASN A 63 10.61 -8.85 -0.58
C ASN A 63 11.59 -7.70 -0.84
N VAL A 64 11.42 -6.62 -0.11
CA VAL A 64 12.39 -5.54 -0.05
C VAL A 64 12.56 -5.19 1.42
N ALA A 65 13.64 -5.65 2.03
CA ALA A 65 13.89 -5.37 3.44
C ALA A 65 13.85 -3.86 3.68
N LEU A 66 13.32 -3.45 4.83
CA LEU A 66 13.09 -2.04 5.15
C LEU A 66 14.35 -1.18 4.95
N ALA A 67 15.53 -1.69 5.31
CA ALA A 67 16.79 -0.98 5.15
C ALA A 67 17.14 -0.69 3.68
N LYS A 68 16.59 -1.45 2.75
CA LYS A 68 16.83 -1.31 1.31
C LYS A 68 15.63 -0.71 0.57
N PHE A 69 14.60 -0.32 1.28
CA PHE A 69 13.40 0.24 0.67
C PHE A 69 13.68 1.60 0.08
N ASP A 70 13.41 1.73 -1.22
CA ASP A 70 13.65 2.96 -1.98
C ASP A 70 12.51 3.17 -2.97
N PRO A 71 11.71 4.24 -2.79
CA PRO A 71 10.62 4.56 -3.73
C PRO A 71 11.08 4.77 -5.17
N ALA A 72 12.35 5.14 -5.37
CA ALA A 72 12.93 5.33 -6.70
C ALA A 72 13.58 4.06 -7.26
N GLY A 73 13.50 2.94 -6.54
CA GLY A 73 14.10 1.67 -6.96
C GLY A 73 13.42 1.08 -8.20
N LYS A 74 14.11 0.16 -8.85
CA LYS A 74 13.64 -0.46 -10.10
C LYS A 74 12.29 -1.16 -9.96
N LEU A 75 12.04 -1.82 -8.85
CA LEU A 75 10.80 -2.54 -8.60
C LEU A 75 9.57 -1.60 -8.64
N LEU A 76 9.75 -0.37 -8.18
CA LEU A 76 8.68 0.61 -8.07
C LEU A 76 8.64 1.62 -9.22
N ALA A 77 9.60 1.56 -10.14
CA ALA A 77 9.76 2.57 -11.18
C ALA A 77 8.51 2.75 -12.05
N ASN A 78 7.79 1.67 -12.34
CA ASN A 78 6.61 1.69 -13.21
C ASN A 78 5.30 1.51 -12.45
N ALA A 79 5.31 1.66 -11.13
CA ALA A 79 4.15 1.34 -10.28
C ALA A 79 3.44 2.56 -9.72
N LYS A 80 3.81 3.78 -10.15
CA LYS A 80 3.25 5.01 -9.55
C LYS A 80 1.74 5.16 -9.71
N SER A 81 1.17 4.64 -10.79
CA SER A 81 -0.27 4.70 -11.02
C SER A 81 -1.00 3.40 -10.66
N SER A 82 -0.28 2.37 -10.25
CA SER A 82 -0.84 1.09 -9.85
C SER A 82 -1.03 1.03 -8.33
N PRO A 83 -1.95 0.19 -7.83
CA PRO A 83 -2.05 -0.02 -6.38
C PRO A 83 -0.79 -0.68 -5.84
N VAL A 84 -0.20 -0.07 -4.81
CA VAL A 84 0.97 -0.60 -4.11
C VAL A 84 0.62 -0.77 -2.64
N VAL A 85 0.88 -1.96 -2.11
CA VAL A 85 0.62 -2.27 -0.72
C VAL A 85 1.92 -2.66 -0.04
N VAL A 86 2.26 -2.00 1.04
CA VAL A 86 3.42 -2.37 1.83
C VAL A 86 2.99 -3.16 3.06
N VAL A 87 3.76 -4.19 3.36
CA VAL A 87 3.45 -5.15 4.42
C VAL A 87 4.71 -5.35 5.27
N CYS A 88 4.53 -5.45 6.57
CA CYS A 88 5.61 -5.84 7.49
C CYS A 88 5.05 -6.83 8.52
N ARG A 89 5.85 -7.22 9.51
CA ARG A 89 5.40 -8.21 10.50
C ARG A 89 4.24 -7.72 11.36
N SER A 90 4.29 -6.47 11.84
CA SER A 90 3.30 -5.93 12.78
C SER A 90 2.52 -4.73 12.26
N GLY A 91 2.89 -4.19 11.10
CA GLY A 91 2.26 -3.01 10.53
C GLY A 91 2.97 -1.68 10.83
N ASN A 92 3.87 -1.64 11.80
CA ASN A 92 4.51 -0.40 12.23
C ASN A 92 5.42 0.22 11.17
N ALA A 93 6.28 -0.59 10.56
CA ALA A 93 7.21 -0.13 9.53
C ALA A 93 6.49 0.20 8.22
N SER A 94 5.44 -0.54 7.90
CA SER A 94 4.72 -0.37 6.64
C SER A 94 3.94 0.94 6.57
N ALA A 95 3.41 1.43 7.70
CA ALA A 95 2.74 2.73 7.72
C ALA A 95 3.69 3.86 7.31
N GLY A 96 4.92 3.85 7.83
CA GLY A 96 5.94 4.83 7.47
C GLY A 96 6.39 4.71 6.01
N ALA A 97 6.55 3.50 5.52
CA ALA A 97 6.90 3.26 4.12
C ALA A 97 5.79 3.72 3.17
N ALA A 98 4.53 3.50 3.53
CA ALA A 98 3.39 3.99 2.74
C ALA A 98 3.40 5.52 2.63
N LYS A 99 3.69 6.20 3.73
CA LYS A 99 3.82 7.66 3.74
C LYS A 99 4.94 8.12 2.81
N THR A 100 6.08 7.44 2.83
CA THR A 100 7.21 7.73 1.96
C THR A 100 6.83 7.57 0.48
N LEU A 101 6.12 6.50 0.12
CA LEU A 101 5.64 6.28 -1.23
C LEU A 101 4.69 7.38 -1.68
N LYS A 102 3.78 7.79 -0.82
CA LYS A 102 2.85 8.87 -1.16
C LYS A 102 3.57 10.17 -1.44
N LYS A 103 4.57 10.51 -0.64
CA LYS A 103 5.40 11.70 -0.87
C LYS A 103 6.20 11.61 -2.17
N ALA A 104 6.53 10.40 -2.61
CA ALA A 104 7.27 10.18 -3.85
C ALA A 104 6.38 10.22 -5.10
N GLY A 105 5.08 10.44 -4.95
CA GLY A 105 4.16 10.60 -6.09
C GLY A 105 3.36 9.35 -6.45
N PHE A 106 3.36 8.33 -5.61
CA PHE A 106 2.54 7.15 -5.85
C PHE A 106 1.07 7.48 -5.59
N GLU A 107 0.19 7.11 -6.51
CA GLU A 107 -1.21 7.53 -6.49
C GLU A 107 -2.07 6.69 -5.56
N GLN A 108 -1.84 5.37 -5.53
CA GLN A 108 -2.63 4.43 -4.75
C GLN A 108 -1.72 3.65 -3.83
N VAL A 109 -1.61 4.12 -2.59
CA VAL A 109 -0.72 3.51 -1.61
C VAL A 109 -1.52 3.00 -0.42
N TYR A 110 -1.22 1.78 -0.02
CA TYR A 110 -1.87 1.11 1.11
C TYR A 110 -0.83 0.42 1.97
N TRP A 111 -1.21 0.09 3.19
CA TRP A 111 -0.40 -0.76 4.05
C TRP A 111 -1.32 -1.73 4.80
N LEU A 112 -0.81 -2.91 5.10
CA LEU A 112 -1.60 -3.92 5.78
C LEU A 112 -1.61 -3.66 7.28
N GLU A 113 -2.77 -3.33 7.82
CA GLU A 113 -2.96 -3.10 9.25
C GLU A 113 -2.70 -4.40 10.02
N GLY A 114 -1.83 -4.31 11.03
CA GLY A 114 -1.42 -5.48 11.80
C GLY A 114 -0.43 -6.40 11.09
N GLY A 115 -0.10 -6.12 9.83
CA GLY A 115 0.93 -6.83 9.09
C GLY A 115 0.63 -8.32 8.87
N ILE A 116 1.70 -9.10 8.72
CA ILE A 116 1.59 -10.55 8.52
C ILE A 116 0.88 -11.23 9.69
N ALA A 117 1.05 -10.72 10.91
CA ALA A 117 0.36 -11.26 12.08
C ALA A 117 -1.17 -11.20 11.90
N ALA A 118 -1.71 -10.09 11.40
CA ALA A 118 -3.14 -9.95 11.15
C ALA A 118 -3.60 -10.87 10.01
N TRP A 119 -2.77 -11.03 8.98
CA TRP A 119 -3.05 -11.95 7.87
C TRP A 119 -3.20 -13.38 8.37
N GLN A 120 -2.29 -13.82 9.25
CA GLN A 120 -2.35 -15.16 9.87
C GLN A 120 -3.57 -15.31 10.77
N MET A 121 -3.90 -14.30 11.57
CA MET A 121 -5.08 -14.31 12.43
C MET A 121 -6.38 -14.41 11.64
N ALA A 122 -6.40 -13.91 10.43
CA ALA A 122 -7.53 -14.05 9.52
C ALA A 122 -7.57 -15.41 8.82
N GLU A 123 -6.65 -16.31 9.17
CA GLU A 123 -6.53 -17.65 8.61
C GLU A 123 -6.26 -17.67 7.10
N LEU A 124 -5.59 -16.65 6.61
CA LEU A 124 -5.21 -16.56 5.20
C LEU A 124 -3.85 -17.23 4.98
N PRO A 125 -3.66 -17.88 3.82
CA PRO A 125 -2.46 -18.69 3.60
C PRO A 125 -1.20 -17.85 3.37
N LEU A 126 -0.07 -18.41 3.80
CA LEU A 126 1.26 -17.91 3.48
C LEU A 126 1.99 -18.97 2.67
N VAL A 127 2.87 -18.53 1.79
CA VAL A 127 3.76 -19.40 1.05
C VAL A 127 5.19 -19.26 1.56
N LYS A 128 6.01 -20.28 1.35
CA LYS A 128 7.41 -20.31 1.80
C LYS A 128 8.34 -20.15 0.62
N GLY A 129 9.57 -19.71 0.91
CA GLY A 129 10.63 -19.60 -0.09
C GLY A 129 10.84 -18.17 -0.55
N ARG A 130 11.52 -18.01 -1.68
CA ARG A 130 11.93 -16.69 -2.17
C ARG A 130 10.87 -15.99 -3.03
N ALA A 131 9.84 -16.68 -3.40
CA ALA A 131 8.80 -16.10 -4.24
C ALA A 131 7.43 -16.66 -3.89
#